data_f475501f453fb2ca98a1e037fed1e4d4
#
_entry.id   f475501f453fb2ca98a1e037fed1e4d4
#
_cell.length_a   1.000
_cell.length_b   1.000
_cell.length_c   1.000
_cell.angle_alpha   90.00
_cell.angle_beta   90.00
_cell.angle_gamma   90.00
#
_symmetry.space_group_name_H-M   'P 1'
#
loop_
_entity.id
_entity.type
_entity.pdbx_description
1 polymer ?
#
loop_
_entity_poly.entity_id
_entity_poly.type
_entity_poly.pdbx_seq_one_letter_code
_entity_poly.pdbx_strand_id
1 'polypeptide(L)'
;VDAETDSMTNRYPARSSVASAPVRRYSQRMTQDGPKSMIQIARESGETETAPPVDLGARVRELRKARNWTLEQAANQAGLARSTLSKIENGQMSPTYEALKKLAVGLEISVPQLFTPPSAGQINGRMAVTKSGEGAAKATTTYEHTMLADTLRKKQMLPYRARIRARRMDEFDGWVRHDGEEFLYVLTGVITLYTEFYEPVEMRRGDSAYYDATMGHNVVSTSDEDATILWVTSLT
;
A
#
# COMPACT_ATOMS: atom_id res chain seq x y z
N VAL A 1 45.49 32.94 -6.10
CA VAL A 1 45.12 31.63 -5.50
C VAL A 1 43.66 31.45 -5.79
N ASP A 2 43.38 30.83 -6.95
CA ASP A 2 42.03 30.65 -7.49
C ASP A 2 41.44 29.35 -6.93
N ALA A 3 40.26 29.44 -6.33
CA ALA A 3 39.46 28.29 -5.91
C ALA A 3 38.51 27.90 -7.06
N GLU A 4 38.80 26.81 -7.76
CA GLU A 4 37.90 26.15 -8.70
C GLU A 4 36.73 25.53 -7.93
N THR A 5 35.52 26.05 -8.17
CA THR A 5 34.28 25.43 -7.80
C THR A 5 33.89 24.41 -8.87
N ASP A 6 34.11 23.13 -8.58
CA ASP A 6 33.71 22.00 -9.44
C ASP A 6 32.19 21.83 -9.35
N SER A 7 31.52 22.26 -10.43
CA SER A 7 30.10 22.12 -10.65
C SER A 7 29.83 20.72 -11.18
N MET A 8 29.39 19.79 -10.31
CA MET A 8 28.85 18.51 -10.70
C MET A 8 27.51 18.70 -11.44
N THR A 9 27.57 18.89 -12.74
CA THR A 9 26.42 18.83 -13.64
C THR A 9 25.89 17.39 -13.71
N ASN A 10 24.73 17.19 -13.15
CA ASN A 10 23.93 15.97 -13.21
C ASN A 10 23.60 15.61 -14.67
N ARG A 11 24.37 14.68 -15.27
CA ARG A 11 24.13 14.19 -16.64
C ARG A 11 23.13 13.04 -16.63
N TYR A 12 21.84 13.34 -16.52
CA TYR A 12 20.82 12.42 -17.01
C TYR A 12 20.51 12.78 -18.47
N PRO A 13 20.68 11.86 -19.44
CA PRO A 13 20.23 12.11 -20.79
C PRO A 13 18.70 12.22 -20.79
N ALA A 14 18.17 13.28 -21.42
CA ALA A 14 16.74 13.44 -21.64
C ALA A 14 16.23 12.21 -22.40
N ARG A 15 15.37 11.41 -21.77
CA ARG A 15 14.70 10.29 -22.44
C ARG A 15 13.71 10.85 -23.45
N SER A 16 13.88 10.39 -24.69
CA SER A 16 12.96 10.60 -25.79
C SER A 16 11.53 10.21 -25.39
N SER A 17 10.56 11.01 -25.84
CA SER A 17 9.13 10.77 -25.72
C SER A 17 8.78 9.33 -26.14
N VAL A 18 8.25 8.55 -25.18
CA VAL A 18 7.69 7.22 -25.46
C VAL A 18 6.40 7.43 -26.24
N ALA A 19 6.45 7.20 -27.55
CA ALA A 19 5.26 7.12 -28.38
C ALA A 19 4.42 5.93 -27.90
N SER A 20 3.14 6.17 -27.63
CA SER A 20 2.18 5.15 -27.24
C SER A 20 1.95 4.17 -28.41
N ALA A 21 2.55 2.98 -28.33
CA ALA A 21 2.21 1.87 -29.19
C ALA A 21 0.88 1.21 -28.72
N PRO A 22 0.06 0.66 -29.61
CA PRO A 22 -1.23 0.08 -29.23
C PRO A 22 -1.02 -1.18 -28.37
N VAL A 23 -1.65 -1.20 -27.21
CA VAL A 23 -1.65 -2.32 -26.25
C VAL A 23 -2.22 -3.56 -26.95
N ARG A 24 -1.40 -4.57 -27.20
CA ARG A 24 -1.87 -5.92 -27.54
C ARG A 24 -2.53 -6.50 -26.27
N ARG A 25 -3.87 -6.60 -26.31
CA ARG A 25 -4.61 -7.27 -25.22
C ARG A 25 -4.19 -8.73 -25.17
N TYR A 26 -3.48 -9.09 -24.13
CA TYR A 26 -3.27 -10.49 -23.75
C TYR A 26 -4.59 -11.02 -23.17
N SER A 27 -5.51 -11.48 -24.04
CA SER A 27 -6.74 -12.12 -23.63
C SER A 27 -6.48 -13.61 -23.43
N GLN A 28 -6.01 -14.00 -22.25
CA GLN A 28 -6.11 -15.39 -21.81
C GLN A 28 -7.35 -15.55 -20.93
N ARG A 29 -8.11 -16.63 -21.17
CA ARG A 29 -9.26 -17.02 -20.35
C ARG A 29 -8.76 -17.27 -18.92
N MET A 30 -9.24 -16.46 -17.99
CA MET A 30 -8.90 -16.55 -16.57
C MET A 30 -9.75 -17.64 -15.92
N THR A 31 -9.10 -18.59 -15.26
CA THR A 31 -9.70 -19.41 -14.21
C THR A 31 -9.86 -18.53 -12.95
N GLN A 32 -10.92 -18.76 -12.15
CA GLN A 32 -11.24 -17.96 -10.96
C GLN A 32 -10.21 -18.09 -9.82
N ASP A 33 -9.28 -19.05 -9.89
CA ASP A 33 -8.23 -19.29 -8.92
C ASP A 33 -6.87 -18.87 -9.49
N GLY A 34 -6.57 -17.58 -9.47
CA GLY A 34 -5.24 -17.04 -9.80
C GLY A 34 -4.21 -17.28 -8.68
N PRO A 35 -2.91 -16.99 -8.93
CA PRO A 35 -1.87 -17.15 -7.92
C PRO A 35 -2.16 -16.28 -6.69
N LYS A 36 -1.96 -16.85 -5.49
CA LYS A 36 -2.22 -16.13 -4.23
C LYS A 36 -1.28 -14.93 -4.08
N SER A 37 -1.85 -13.76 -3.87
CA SER A 37 -1.09 -12.55 -3.53
C SER A 37 -0.51 -12.63 -2.11
N MET A 38 0.51 -11.81 -1.83
CA MET A 38 1.07 -11.72 -0.47
C MET A 38 0.03 -11.27 0.57
N ILE A 39 -0.95 -10.44 0.17
CA ILE A 39 -2.08 -10.08 1.05
C ILE A 39 -2.94 -11.30 1.38
N GLN A 40 -3.24 -12.16 0.40
CA GLN A 40 -3.99 -13.39 0.65
C GLN A 40 -3.22 -14.33 1.58
N ILE A 41 -1.92 -14.49 1.34
CA ILE A 41 -1.04 -15.29 2.20
C ILE A 41 -0.97 -14.69 3.61
N ALA A 42 -0.87 -13.37 3.76
CA ALA A 42 -0.84 -12.68 5.04
C ALA A 42 -2.19 -12.79 5.78
N ARG A 43 -3.33 -12.73 5.07
CA ARG A 43 -4.66 -12.96 5.64
C ARG A 43 -4.81 -14.39 6.18
N GLU A 44 -4.36 -15.39 5.44
CA GLU A 44 -4.38 -16.78 5.87
C GLU A 44 -3.48 -17.06 7.09
N SER A 45 -2.40 -16.31 7.25
CA SER A 45 -1.52 -16.38 8.42
C SER A 45 -2.01 -15.56 9.64
N GLY A 46 -3.17 -14.89 9.53
CA GLY A 46 -3.73 -14.07 10.61
C GLY A 46 -3.02 -12.74 10.83
N GLU A 47 -2.19 -12.30 9.87
CA GLU A 47 -1.47 -11.03 9.95
C GLU A 47 -2.33 -9.81 9.61
N THR A 48 -3.48 -10.04 8.93
CA THR A 48 -4.46 -9.01 8.60
C THR A 48 -5.77 -9.31 9.32
N GLU A 49 -5.99 -8.74 10.50
CA GLU A 49 -7.31 -8.67 11.10
C GLU A 49 -8.12 -7.57 10.39
N THR A 50 -9.27 -7.92 9.83
CA THR A 50 -10.27 -6.91 9.46
C THR A 50 -10.72 -6.21 10.72
N ALA A 51 -10.42 -4.91 10.83
CA ALA A 51 -10.90 -4.13 11.97
C ALA A 51 -12.45 -4.20 12.03
N PRO A 52 -13.03 -4.32 13.23
CA PRO A 52 -14.48 -4.28 13.38
C PRO A 52 -15.04 -2.97 12.83
N PRO A 53 -16.31 -2.96 12.37
CA PRO A 53 -16.96 -1.76 11.87
C PRO A 53 -16.82 -0.61 12.87
N VAL A 54 -16.38 0.55 12.38
CA VAL A 54 -16.17 1.71 13.23
C VAL A 54 -17.53 2.30 13.62
N ASP A 55 -17.78 2.41 14.92
CA ASP A 55 -18.88 3.25 15.42
C ASP A 55 -18.51 4.73 15.19
N LEU A 56 -19.11 5.31 14.17
CA LEU A 56 -18.88 6.69 13.78
C LEU A 56 -19.15 7.67 14.94
N GLY A 57 -20.21 7.44 15.73
CA GLY A 57 -20.55 8.31 16.84
C GLY A 57 -19.49 8.29 17.94
N ALA A 58 -19.05 7.09 18.31
CA ALA A 58 -17.95 6.92 19.25
C ALA A 58 -16.64 7.56 18.72
N ARG A 59 -16.37 7.40 17.42
CA ARG A 59 -15.19 7.99 16.78
C ARG A 59 -15.19 9.52 16.77
N VAL A 60 -16.31 10.13 16.40
CA VAL A 60 -16.46 11.61 16.44
C VAL A 60 -16.28 12.13 17.86
N ARG A 61 -16.88 11.47 18.86
CA ARG A 61 -16.73 11.80 20.27
C ARG A 61 -15.28 11.71 20.74
N GLU A 62 -14.56 10.65 20.34
CA GLU A 62 -13.15 10.48 20.65
C GLU A 62 -12.30 11.61 20.07
N LEU A 63 -12.46 11.92 18.78
CA LEU A 63 -11.74 12.98 18.08
C LEU A 63 -11.98 14.36 18.73
N ARG A 64 -13.21 14.63 19.14
CA ARG A 64 -13.56 15.84 19.90
C ARG A 64 -12.85 15.89 21.26
N LYS A 65 -12.92 14.78 22.03
CA LYS A 65 -12.29 14.70 23.36
C LYS A 65 -10.77 14.81 23.28
N ALA A 66 -10.14 14.24 22.27
CA ALA A 66 -8.71 14.34 22.04
C ALA A 66 -8.23 15.80 21.86
N ARG A 67 -9.13 16.69 21.41
CA ARG A 67 -8.90 18.14 21.30
C ARG A 67 -9.33 18.93 22.55
N ASN A 68 -9.80 18.24 23.58
CA ASN A 68 -10.39 18.86 24.79
C ASN A 68 -11.57 19.80 24.49
N TRP A 69 -12.31 19.54 23.40
CA TRP A 69 -13.45 20.37 23.01
C TRP A 69 -14.75 19.95 23.69
N THR A 70 -15.54 20.93 24.09
CA THR A 70 -16.95 20.74 24.46
C THR A 70 -17.75 20.36 23.20
N LEU A 71 -18.95 19.82 23.39
CA LEU A 71 -19.85 19.51 22.29
C LEU A 71 -20.20 20.75 21.47
N GLU A 72 -20.34 21.90 22.12
CA GLU A 72 -20.64 23.19 21.49
C GLU A 72 -19.48 23.70 20.64
N GLN A 73 -18.26 23.64 21.17
CA GLN A 73 -17.05 24.01 20.43
C GLN A 73 -16.88 23.16 19.15
N ALA A 74 -17.03 21.84 19.26
CA ALA A 74 -16.90 20.98 18.10
C ALA A 74 -18.04 21.21 17.08
N ALA A 75 -19.26 21.43 17.53
CA ALA A 75 -20.39 21.77 16.66
C ALA A 75 -20.15 23.06 15.88
N ASN A 76 -19.66 24.11 16.56
CA ASN A 76 -19.32 25.38 15.94
C ASN A 76 -18.19 25.23 14.91
N GLN A 77 -17.13 24.52 15.24
CA GLN A 77 -16.02 24.23 14.30
C GLN A 77 -16.50 23.48 13.05
N ALA A 78 -17.41 22.52 13.22
CA ALA A 78 -17.98 21.78 12.11
C ALA A 78 -19.12 22.49 11.38
N GLY A 79 -19.56 23.69 11.82
CA GLY A 79 -20.72 24.36 11.24
C GLY A 79 -22.00 23.52 11.33
N LEU A 80 -22.18 22.80 12.45
CA LEU A 80 -23.35 21.98 12.77
C LEU A 80 -24.08 22.52 14.01
N ALA A 81 -25.39 22.26 14.11
CA ALA A 81 -26.09 22.50 15.36
C ALA A 81 -25.59 21.55 16.45
N ARG A 82 -25.45 22.03 17.69
CA ARG A 82 -25.03 21.21 18.85
C ARG A 82 -25.90 19.96 19.01
N SER A 83 -27.22 20.10 18.82
CA SER A 83 -28.14 18.96 18.90
C SER A 83 -27.91 17.90 17.82
N THR A 84 -27.51 18.33 16.62
CA THR A 84 -27.15 17.45 15.51
C THR A 84 -25.90 16.65 15.86
N LEU A 85 -24.84 17.31 16.31
CA LEU A 85 -23.60 16.64 16.72
C LEU A 85 -23.85 15.68 17.88
N SER A 86 -24.66 16.07 18.87
CA SER A 86 -25.06 15.19 19.98
C SER A 86 -25.76 13.93 19.50
N LYS A 87 -26.69 14.02 18.56
CA LYS A 87 -27.39 12.85 17.99
C LYS A 87 -26.44 11.94 17.22
N ILE A 88 -25.50 12.50 16.47
CA ILE A 88 -24.47 11.74 15.76
C ILE A 88 -23.59 10.97 16.76
N GLU A 89 -23.03 11.66 17.78
CA GLU A 89 -22.17 11.04 18.79
C GLU A 89 -22.86 9.94 19.62
N ASN A 90 -24.19 9.99 19.73
CA ASN A 90 -24.97 8.99 20.47
C ASN A 90 -25.59 7.91 19.56
N GLY A 91 -25.24 7.89 18.27
CA GLY A 91 -25.80 6.92 17.32
C GLY A 91 -27.30 7.09 17.05
N GLN A 92 -27.89 8.23 17.42
CA GLN A 92 -29.32 8.52 17.28
C GLN A 92 -29.68 9.05 15.88
N MET A 93 -28.68 9.36 15.07
CA MET A 93 -28.86 9.85 13.70
C MET A 93 -27.65 9.46 12.84
N SER A 94 -27.94 8.92 11.67
CA SER A 94 -26.93 8.76 10.62
C SER A 94 -26.70 10.10 9.92
N PRO A 95 -25.47 10.64 9.89
CA PRO A 95 -25.19 11.90 9.22
C PRO A 95 -25.30 11.74 7.70
N THR A 96 -25.72 12.81 7.04
CA THR A 96 -25.64 12.93 5.59
C THR A 96 -24.18 13.11 5.15
N TYR A 97 -23.89 12.87 3.87
CA TYR A 97 -22.54 13.10 3.32
C TYR A 97 -22.06 14.52 3.55
N GLU A 98 -22.95 15.52 3.44
CA GLU A 98 -22.63 16.91 3.73
C GLU A 98 -22.25 17.14 5.21
N ALA A 99 -22.94 16.48 6.12
CA ALA A 99 -22.59 16.54 7.55
C ALA A 99 -21.25 15.84 7.84
N LEU A 100 -20.93 14.74 7.13
CA LEU A 100 -19.61 14.10 7.22
C LEU A 100 -18.49 15.01 6.74
N LYS A 101 -18.66 15.72 5.62
CA LYS A 101 -17.70 16.71 5.12
C LYS A 101 -17.48 17.84 6.14
N LYS A 102 -18.56 18.40 6.71
CA LYS A 102 -18.48 19.43 7.74
C LYS A 102 -17.74 18.95 8.99
N LEU A 103 -18.02 17.71 9.45
CA LEU A 103 -17.30 17.10 10.56
C LEU A 103 -15.80 16.93 10.24
N ALA A 104 -15.48 16.43 9.06
CA ALA A 104 -14.10 16.23 8.64
C ALA A 104 -13.33 17.56 8.62
N VAL A 105 -13.90 18.60 8.02
CA VAL A 105 -13.30 19.94 7.98
C VAL A 105 -13.16 20.51 9.39
N GLY A 106 -14.21 20.49 10.21
CA GLY A 106 -14.18 21.03 11.57
C GLY A 106 -13.22 20.28 12.51
N LEU A 107 -13.01 18.99 12.25
CA LEU A 107 -12.03 18.15 12.98
C LEU A 107 -10.64 18.15 12.33
N GLU A 108 -10.42 18.89 11.24
CA GLU A 108 -9.14 18.95 10.51
C GLU A 108 -8.61 17.57 10.11
N ILE A 109 -9.49 16.71 9.58
CA ILE A 109 -9.18 15.35 9.09
C ILE A 109 -9.84 15.12 7.73
N SER A 110 -9.48 14.03 7.06
CA SER A 110 -10.20 13.59 5.86
C SER A 110 -11.47 12.79 6.22
N VAL A 111 -12.46 12.75 5.29
CA VAL A 111 -13.69 11.96 5.51
C VAL A 111 -13.39 10.47 5.79
N PRO A 112 -12.44 9.79 5.09
CA PRO A 112 -12.06 8.42 5.43
C PRO A 112 -11.57 8.25 6.87
N GLN A 113 -10.88 9.24 7.44
CA GLN A 113 -10.39 9.17 8.83
C GLN A 113 -11.50 9.17 9.90
N LEU A 114 -12.72 9.58 9.54
CA LEU A 114 -13.89 9.40 10.40
C LEU A 114 -14.28 7.92 10.59
N PHE A 115 -13.96 7.10 9.60
CA PHE A 115 -14.27 5.67 9.58
C PHE A 115 -13.06 4.78 9.86
N THR A 116 -11.90 5.39 10.06
CA THR A 116 -10.72 4.65 10.49
C THR A 116 -10.85 4.38 11.99
N PRO A 117 -10.69 3.13 12.45
CA PRO A 117 -10.65 2.84 13.88
C PRO A 117 -9.64 3.76 14.55
N PRO A 118 -9.89 4.21 15.81
CA PRO A 118 -8.82 4.82 16.58
C PRO A 118 -7.65 3.86 16.49
N SER A 119 -6.51 4.34 16.00
CA SER A 119 -5.27 3.59 16.12
C SER A 119 -5.16 3.25 17.60
N ALA A 120 -5.43 2.02 17.97
CA ALA A 120 -5.46 1.59 19.37
C ALA A 120 -4.12 1.94 20.01
N GLY A 121 -4.10 3.04 20.79
CA GLY A 121 -2.91 3.71 21.29
C GLY A 121 -2.08 4.30 20.15
N GLN A 122 -1.77 5.58 20.19
CA GLN A 122 -0.79 6.14 19.24
C GLN A 122 0.36 5.16 19.13
N ILE A 123 0.54 4.60 17.90
CA ILE A 123 1.65 3.67 17.64
C ILE A 123 2.92 4.51 17.63
N ASN A 124 3.27 5.05 18.80
CA ASN A 124 4.44 5.86 18.99
C ASN A 124 5.62 4.93 19.29
N GLY A 125 6.60 4.94 18.41
CA GLY A 125 7.88 4.32 18.67
C GLY A 125 7.94 2.81 18.46
N ARG A 126 7.00 2.18 17.71
CA ARG A 126 7.14 0.77 17.33
C ARG A 126 8.32 0.60 16.38
N MET A 127 9.13 -0.40 16.64
CA MET A 127 10.24 -0.76 15.79
C MET A 127 10.37 -2.28 15.70
N ALA A 128 10.64 -2.81 14.53
CA ALA A 128 11.11 -4.17 14.34
C ALA A 128 12.34 -4.14 13.43
N VAL A 129 13.31 -4.98 13.75
CA VAL A 129 14.53 -5.13 12.97
C VAL A 129 14.61 -6.58 12.52
N THR A 130 14.70 -6.80 11.22
CA THR A 130 15.00 -8.11 10.63
C THR A 130 16.43 -8.05 10.12
N LYS A 131 17.33 -8.81 10.73
CA LYS A 131 18.72 -8.85 10.31
C LYS A 131 18.89 -9.68 9.03
N SER A 132 20.04 -9.51 8.37
CA SER A 132 20.38 -10.32 7.20
C SER A 132 20.34 -11.82 7.55
N GLY A 133 19.67 -12.59 6.70
CA GLY A 133 19.47 -14.03 6.93
C GLY A 133 18.27 -14.39 7.80
N GLU A 134 17.64 -13.41 8.46
CA GLU A 134 16.42 -13.62 9.24
C GLU A 134 15.16 -13.33 8.39
N GLY A 135 14.01 -13.68 8.95
CA GLY A 135 12.67 -13.51 8.38
C GLY A 135 12.01 -14.84 8.01
N ALA A 136 10.68 -14.88 8.14
CA ALA A 136 9.90 -16.05 7.76
C ALA A 136 9.86 -16.21 6.25
N ALA A 137 10.45 -17.29 5.74
CA ALA A 137 10.43 -17.59 4.31
C ALA A 137 9.18 -18.38 3.91
N LYS A 138 8.54 -17.98 2.82
CA LYS A 138 7.42 -18.69 2.18
C LYS A 138 7.75 -18.87 0.69
N ALA A 139 7.92 -20.11 0.27
CA ALA A 139 8.19 -20.44 -1.12
C ALA A 139 6.91 -20.83 -1.85
N THR A 140 6.77 -20.34 -3.08
CA THR A 140 5.82 -20.80 -4.08
C THR A 140 6.59 -21.34 -5.28
N THR A 141 5.91 -21.78 -6.32
CA THR A 141 6.55 -22.20 -7.58
C THR A 141 7.28 -21.04 -8.26
N THR A 142 6.70 -19.84 -8.22
CA THR A 142 7.15 -18.64 -8.94
C THR A 142 8.04 -17.73 -8.10
N TYR A 143 7.81 -17.67 -6.79
CA TYR A 143 8.51 -16.75 -5.87
C TYR A 143 8.95 -17.46 -4.59
N GLU A 144 9.98 -16.93 -3.96
CA GLU A 144 10.31 -17.22 -2.57
C GLU A 144 10.31 -15.88 -1.80
N HIS A 145 9.31 -15.73 -0.96
CA HIS A 145 9.12 -14.50 -0.17
C HIS A 145 9.76 -14.66 1.21
N THR A 146 10.50 -13.65 1.66
CA THR A 146 11.01 -13.53 3.02
C THR A 146 10.36 -12.30 3.66
N MET A 147 9.50 -12.54 4.64
CA MET A 147 8.81 -11.47 5.36
C MET A 147 9.79 -10.64 6.17
N LEU A 148 9.64 -9.31 6.12
CA LEU A 148 10.43 -8.37 6.92
C LEU A 148 9.54 -7.75 7.98
N ALA A 149 10.12 -7.43 9.15
CA ALA A 149 9.39 -6.93 10.32
C ALA A 149 8.17 -7.81 10.70
N ASP A 150 8.32 -9.13 10.59
CA ASP A 150 7.27 -10.13 10.85
C ASP A 150 6.80 -10.15 12.32
N THR A 151 7.66 -9.75 13.24
CA THR A 151 7.33 -9.59 14.66
C THR A 151 6.40 -8.41 14.96
N LEU A 152 6.25 -7.47 14.01
CA LEU A 152 5.40 -6.30 14.18
C LEU A 152 3.97 -6.58 13.69
N ARG A 153 3.01 -6.55 14.60
CA ARG A 153 1.57 -6.71 14.30
C ARG A 153 0.93 -5.38 13.89
N LYS A 154 -0.22 -5.43 13.19
CA LYS A 154 -1.01 -4.26 12.75
C LYS A 154 -0.16 -3.25 11.95
N LYS A 155 0.60 -3.75 11.00
CA LYS A 155 1.33 -2.94 10.02
C LYS A 155 0.36 -2.29 9.03
N GLN A 156 0.71 -1.14 8.49
CA GLN A 156 -0.01 -0.50 7.38
C GLN A 156 0.62 -0.84 6.03
N MET A 157 1.82 -1.37 6.03
CA MET A 157 2.51 -1.87 4.85
C MET A 157 3.17 -3.22 5.17
N LEU A 158 3.28 -4.06 4.16
CA LEU A 158 3.88 -5.39 4.24
C LEU A 158 5.18 -5.38 3.42
N PRO A 159 6.32 -5.12 4.06
CA PRO A 159 7.61 -5.22 3.38
C PRO A 159 8.07 -6.68 3.35
N TYR A 160 8.57 -7.12 2.22
CA TYR A 160 9.19 -8.44 2.06
C TYR A 160 10.25 -8.42 0.97
N ARG A 161 11.20 -9.31 1.09
CA ARG A 161 12.16 -9.61 0.03
C ARG A 161 11.61 -10.77 -0.79
N ALA A 162 11.56 -10.61 -2.09
CA ALA A 162 11.15 -11.69 -3.00
C ALA A 162 12.33 -12.11 -3.87
N ARG A 163 12.65 -13.40 -3.86
CA ARG A 163 13.49 -14.04 -4.85
C ARG A 163 12.60 -14.53 -5.97
N ILE A 164 12.84 -14.05 -7.18
CA ILE A 164 12.01 -14.29 -8.35
C ILE A 164 12.54 -15.55 -9.04
N ARG A 165 11.77 -16.64 -8.97
CA ARG A 165 12.11 -17.94 -9.55
C ARG A 165 11.54 -18.11 -10.94
N ALA A 166 10.34 -17.54 -11.19
CA ALA A 166 9.70 -17.57 -12.50
C ALA A 166 10.57 -16.89 -13.55
N ARG A 167 10.68 -17.51 -14.72
CA ARG A 167 11.44 -17.04 -15.88
C ARG A 167 10.54 -16.53 -17.00
N ARG A 168 9.28 -16.94 -17.01
CA ARG A 168 8.33 -16.68 -18.08
C ARG A 168 6.93 -16.45 -17.53
N MET A 169 6.13 -15.70 -18.28
CA MET A 169 4.75 -15.39 -17.92
C MET A 169 3.82 -16.60 -17.90
N ASP A 170 4.12 -17.64 -18.67
CA ASP A 170 3.32 -18.87 -18.72
C ASP A 170 3.52 -19.81 -17.50
N GLU A 171 4.41 -19.46 -16.59
CA GLU A 171 4.57 -20.12 -15.29
C GLU A 171 3.53 -19.65 -14.25
N PHE A 172 2.71 -18.65 -14.59
CA PHE A 172 1.65 -18.13 -13.73
C PHE A 172 0.28 -18.59 -14.22
N ASP A 173 -0.61 -18.97 -13.29
CA ASP A 173 -1.99 -19.34 -13.60
C ASP A 173 -2.88 -18.14 -13.96
N GLY A 174 -2.30 -16.93 -14.05
CA GLY A 174 -2.98 -15.70 -14.40
C GLY A 174 -2.32 -14.47 -13.76
N TRP A 175 -3.06 -13.36 -13.74
CA TRP A 175 -2.60 -12.14 -13.12
C TRP A 175 -2.78 -12.16 -11.59
N VAL A 176 -1.77 -11.77 -10.84
CA VAL A 176 -1.93 -11.40 -9.44
C VAL A 176 -2.65 -10.07 -9.36
N ARG A 177 -3.64 -9.97 -8.49
CA ARG A 177 -4.40 -8.74 -8.19
C ARG A 177 -4.78 -8.72 -6.72
N HIS A 178 -4.75 -7.56 -6.13
CA HIS A 178 -5.27 -7.32 -4.79
C HIS A 178 -5.51 -5.83 -4.56
N ASP A 179 -6.24 -5.49 -3.50
CA ASP A 179 -6.43 -4.10 -3.10
C ASP A 179 -5.10 -3.49 -2.62
N GLY A 180 -5.02 -2.17 -2.73
CA GLY A 180 -3.88 -1.38 -2.29
C GLY A 180 -2.88 -1.08 -3.39
N GLU A 181 -1.70 -0.68 -2.97
CA GLU A 181 -0.61 -0.20 -3.83
C GLU A 181 0.65 -0.99 -3.54
N GLU A 182 1.54 -1.05 -4.50
CA GLU A 182 2.84 -1.73 -4.37
C GLU A 182 4.01 -0.85 -4.78
N PHE A 183 5.08 -0.96 -4.02
CA PHE A 183 6.39 -0.43 -4.36
C PHE A 183 7.38 -1.58 -4.50
N LEU A 184 8.10 -1.61 -5.62
CA LEU A 184 9.09 -2.60 -5.96
C LEU A 184 10.44 -1.92 -6.18
N TYR A 185 11.53 -2.50 -5.64
CA TYR A 185 12.90 -2.05 -5.87
C TYR A 185 13.80 -3.25 -6.17
N VAL A 186 14.55 -3.20 -7.26
CA VAL A 186 15.45 -4.29 -7.67
C VAL A 186 16.74 -4.25 -6.86
N LEU A 187 16.99 -5.30 -6.08
CA LEU A 187 18.20 -5.46 -5.26
C LEU A 187 19.32 -6.12 -6.04
N THR A 188 19.02 -7.22 -6.76
CA THR A 188 19.98 -7.96 -7.59
C THR A 188 19.30 -8.56 -8.82
N GLY A 189 20.08 -8.79 -9.87
CA GLY A 189 19.60 -9.39 -11.12
C GLY A 189 18.86 -8.42 -12.02
N VAL A 190 18.13 -9.00 -12.97
CA VAL A 190 17.27 -8.31 -13.93
C VAL A 190 15.90 -8.94 -13.89
N ILE A 191 14.88 -8.13 -13.87
CA ILE A 191 13.48 -8.56 -13.90
C ILE A 191 12.75 -7.95 -15.09
N THR A 192 11.64 -8.57 -15.49
CA THR A 192 10.60 -7.92 -16.28
C THR A 192 9.33 -7.83 -15.46
N LEU A 193 8.85 -6.60 -15.25
CA LEU A 193 7.55 -6.33 -14.66
C LEU A 193 6.50 -6.33 -15.77
N TYR A 194 5.57 -7.26 -15.68
CA TYR A 194 4.39 -7.33 -16.54
C TYR A 194 3.20 -6.74 -15.81
N THR A 195 2.47 -5.86 -16.47
CA THR A 195 1.23 -5.30 -15.97
C THR A 195 0.15 -5.38 -17.04
N GLU A 196 -1.11 -5.33 -16.62
CA GLU A 196 -2.23 -5.52 -17.53
C GLU A 196 -2.41 -4.37 -18.53
N PHE A 197 -2.05 -3.14 -18.12
CA PHE A 197 -2.35 -1.93 -18.88
C PHE A 197 -1.13 -1.26 -19.50
N TYR A 198 0.08 -1.72 -19.18
CA TYR A 198 1.32 -1.15 -19.69
C TYR A 198 2.17 -2.23 -20.38
N GLU A 199 3.02 -1.80 -21.31
CA GLU A 199 4.01 -2.67 -21.91
C GLU A 199 4.98 -3.22 -20.84
N PRO A 200 5.46 -4.46 -21.00
CA PRO A 200 6.43 -5.04 -20.07
C PRO A 200 7.67 -4.17 -19.92
N VAL A 201 8.11 -3.97 -18.69
CA VAL A 201 9.26 -3.13 -18.37
C VAL A 201 10.40 -3.96 -17.82
N GLU A 202 11.55 -3.97 -18.52
CA GLU A 202 12.78 -4.53 -17.97
C GLU A 202 13.36 -3.58 -16.92
N MET A 203 13.71 -4.14 -15.77
CA MET A 203 14.25 -3.40 -14.63
C MET A 203 15.49 -4.09 -14.10
N ARG A 204 16.49 -3.30 -13.72
CA ARG A 204 17.80 -3.74 -13.25
C ARG A 204 18.05 -3.23 -11.84
N ARG A 205 19.10 -3.73 -11.20
CA ARG A 205 19.52 -3.27 -9.88
C ARG A 205 19.50 -1.74 -9.77
N GLY A 206 18.78 -1.23 -8.77
CA GLY A 206 18.60 0.19 -8.52
C GLY A 206 17.32 0.78 -9.11
N ASP A 207 16.67 0.10 -10.04
CA ASP A 207 15.39 0.54 -10.58
C ASP A 207 14.25 0.26 -9.60
N SER A 208 13.21 1.07 -9.66
CA SER A 208 12.01 0.92 -8.84
C SER A 208 10.74 1.17 -9.64
N ALA A 209 9.63 0.58 -9.20
CA ALA A 209 8.30 0.81 -9.72
C ALA A 209 7.32 1.02 -8.57
N TYR A 210 6.30 1.83 -8.81
CA TYR A 210 5.15 2.03 -7.97
C TYR A 210 3.89 1.88 -8.82
N TYR A 211 2.91 1.10 -8.37
CA TYR A 211 1.70 0.83 -9.14
C TYR A 211 0.52 0.43 -8.24
N ASP A 212 -0.69 0.62 -8.77
CA ASP A 212 -1.91 0.13 -8.15
C ASP A 212 -2.01 -1.39 -8.29
N ALA A 213 -2.08 -2.11 -7.19
CA ALA A 213 -2.10 -3.57 -7.18
C ALA A 213 -3.43 -4.19 -7.61
N THR A 214 -4.49 -3.38 -7.80
CA THR A 214 -5.75 -3.78 -8.44
C THR A 214 -5.55 -4.06 -9.94
N MET A 215 -4.53 -3.46 -10.56
CA MET A 215 -4.09 -3.81 -11.89
C MET A 215 -3.36 -5.16 -11.87
N GLY A 216 -3.70 -6.05 -12.82
CA GLY A 216 -3.00 -7.32 -12.96
C GLY A 216 -1.50 -7.13 -13.15
N HIS A 217 -0.70 -7.82 -12.34
CA HIS A 217 0.75 -7.70 -12.35
C HIS A 217 1.44 -9.05 -12.07
N ASN A 218 2.61 -9.27 -12.68
CA ASN A 218 3.50 -10.39 -12.42
C ASN A 218 4.95 -9.96 -12.69
N VAL A 219 5.90 -10.61 -12.03
CA VAL A 219 7.33 -10.33 -12.20
C VAL A 219 8.06 -11.62 -12.56
N VAL A 220 8.91 -11.57 -13.56
CA VAL A 220 9.80 -12.67 -13.92
C VAL A 220 11.26 -12.25 -13.80
N SER A 221 12.16 -13.20 -13.52
CA SER A 221 13.60 -12.99 -13.59
C SER A 221 14.09 -13.28 -15.01
N THR A 222 14.80 -12.32 -15.59
CA THR A 222 15.43 -12.46 -16.92
C THR A 222 16.96 -12.54 -16.86
N SER A 223 17.53 -12.55 -15.66
CA SER A 223 18.96 -12.83 -15.44
C SER A 223 19.23 -14.35 -15.33
N ASP A 224 20.47 -14.76 -15.50
CA ASP A 224 20.89 -16.18 -15.40
C ASP A 224 20.57 -16.77 -14.01
N GLU A 225 20.79 -15.98 -12.96
CA GLU A 225 20.40 -16.32 -11.59
C GLU A 225 19.06 -15.68 -11.21
N ASP A 226 18.44 -16.19 -10.13
CA ASP A 226 17.20 -15.61 -9.60
C ASP A 226 17.42 -14.16 -9.15
N ALA A 227 16.65 -13.24 -9.71
CA ALA A 227 16.67 -11.86 -9.25
C ALA A 227 16.05 -11.74 -7.87
N THR A 228 16.50 -10.75 -7.13
CA THR A 228 15.94 -10.43 -5.81
C THR A 228 15.45 -8.99 -5.80
N ILE A 229 14.24 -8.79 -5.28
CA ILE A 229 13.62 -7.48 -5.14
C ILE A 229 13.19 -7.23 -3.69
N LEU A 230 13.16 -5.97 -3.29
CA LEU A 230 12.38 -5.51 -2.16
C LEU A 230 10.98 -5.17 -2.68
N TRP A 231 9.97 -5.72 -2.03
CA TRP A 231 8.57 -5.47 -2.38
C TRP A 231 7.82 -4.99 -1.15
N VAL A 232 7.04 -3.93 -1.30
CA VAL A 232 6.24 -3.36 -0.22
C VAL A 232 4.81 -3.22 -0.71
N THR A 233 3.90 -3.91 -0.05
CA THR A 233 2.46 -3.86 -0.35
C THR A 233 1.75 -3.05 0.73
N SER A 234 0.88 -2.11 0.37
CA SER A 234 0.01 -1.43 1.34
C SER A 234 -1.09 -2.37 1.82
N LEU A 235 -1.50 -2.23 3.08
CA LEU A 235 -2.56 -3.03 3.73
C LEU A 235 -3.85 -2.20 3.90
N THR A 236 -4.12 -1.29 2.97
CA THR A 236 -5.32 -0.43 2.98
C THR A 236 -6.54 -1.14 2.43
#